data_00825c9cdee720a808f58f4023df7f6e
#
_entry.id   00825c9cdee720a808f58f4023df7f6e
#
_cell.length_a   1.000
_cell.length_b   1.000
_cell.length_c   1.000
_cell.angle_alpha   90.00
_cell.angle_beta   90.00
_cell.angle_gamma   90.00
#
_symmetry.space_group_name_H-M   'P 1'
#
loop_
_entity.id
_entity.type
_entity.pdbx_description
1 polymer ?
#
loop_
_entity_poly.entity_id
_entity_poly.type
_entity_poly.pdbx_seq_one_letter_code
_entity_poly.pdbx_strand_id
1 'polypeptide(L)'
;MCRIGVCVSMSWQTVWAQKSVPVIWRRSPPIWVRLPYLKGNREWMRPDRGHQPEWNKPQNRWQVPASWFNQLVDKCLDRFGAVYIIEPHRPMMKCAPACRDAKGHICECSCLGANHGSNHHAGWYDVSETFSFKYGQSELMSRRLTKR
;
A
#
# COMPACT_ATOMS: atom_id res chain seq x y z
N MET A 1 7.01 -0.23 -19.36
CA MET A 1 7.39 -0.84 -20.64
C MET A 1 6.33 -0.55 -21.67
N CYS A 2 6.73 0.00 -22.80
CA CYS A 2 5.80 0.34 -23.87
C CYS A 2 5.70 -0.80 -24.86
N ARG A 3 4.48 -1.18 -25.21
CA ARG A 3 4.22 -2.03 -26.37
C ARG A 3 4.12 -1.15 -27.60
N ILE A 4 4.29 -1.74 -28.78
CA ILE A 4 4.15 -1.02 -30.05
C ILE A 4 2.79 -0.33 -30.08
N GLY A 5 2.80 1.01 -30.16
CA GLY A 5 1.57 1.82 -30.21
C GLY A 5 0.88 2.07 -28.88
N VAL A 6 1.34 1.47 -27.78
CA VAL A 6 0.72 1.68 -26.46
C VAL A 6 1.81 1.72 -25.40
N CYS A 7 1.92 2.86 -24.73
CA CYS A 7 2.79 3.03 -23.58
C CYS A 7 1.90 3.35 -22.37
N VAL A 8 1.76 2.41 -21.45
CA VAL A 8 1.05 2.64 -20.19
C VAL A 8 2.08 3.06 -19.17
N SER A 9 2.14 4.36 -18.88
CA SER A 9 2.95 4.83 -17.75
C SER A 9 2.21 4.56 -16.46
N MET A 10 2.92 4.06 -15.44
CA MET A 10 2.35 3.89 -14.11
C MET A 10 2.02 5.26 -13.53
N SER A 11 0.79 5.43 -13.09
CA SER A 11 0.34 6.62 -12.39
C SER A 11 -0.44 6.20 -11.14
N TRP A 12 -0.48 7.09 -10.15
CA TRP A 12 -1.24 6.79 -8.95
C TRP A 12 -2.74 6.62 -9.25
N GLN A 13 -3.25 7.34 -10.27
CA GLN A 13 -4.64 7.22 -10.67
C GLN A 13 -4.94 5.81 -11.20
N THR A 14 -4.03 5.25 -11.99
CA THR A 14 -4.16 3.88 -12.49
C THR A 14 -4.15 2.88 -11.36
N VAL A 15 -3.24 3.03 -10.41
CA VAL A 15 -3.16 2.16 -9.23
C VAL A 15 -4.44 2.26 -8.39
N TRP A 16 -4.89 3.48 -8.11
CA TRP A 16 -6.06 3.69 -7.27
C TRP A 16 -7.35 3.22 -7.92
N ALA A 17 -7.48 3.30 -9.24
CA ALA A 17 -8.69 2.96 -9.97
C ALA A 17 -8.82 1.48 -10.30
N GLN A 18 -7.73 0.72 -10.36
CA GLN A 18 -7.80 -0.70 -10.70
C GLN A 18 -8.47 -1.50 -9.56
N LYS A 19 -9.12 -2.62 -9.91
CA LYS A 19 -9.98 -3.36 -8.99
C LYS A 19 -9.53 -4.78 -8.72
N SER A 20 -8.43 -5.21 -9.32
CA SER A 20 -7.96 -6.60 -9.19
C SER A 20 -7.01 -6.83 -8.01
N VAL A 21 -6.34 -5.78 -7.55
CA VAL A 21 -5.38 -5.84 -6.44
C VAL A 21 -5.80 -4.80 -5.40
N PRO A 22 -5.79 -5.14 -4.11
CA PRO A 22 -6.12 -4.17 -3.07
C PRO A 22 -5.13 -3.01 -3.04
N VAL A 23 -5.61 -1.83 -2.67
CA VAL A 23 -4.79 -0.62 -2.52
C VAL A 23 -5.01 -0.06 -1.13
N ILE A 24 -3.94 0.18 -0.40
CA ILE A 24 -3.96 0.81 0.91
C ILE A 24 -3.23 2.15 0.79
N TRP A 25 -3.96 3.23 1.04
CA TRP A 25 -3.42 4.59 1.01
C TRP A 25 -3.16 5.04 2.44
N ARG A 26 -1.91 4.97 2.85
CA ARG A 26 -1.48 5.39 4.18
C ARG A 26 -1.32 6.91 4.21
N ARG A 27 -2.13 7.56 5.00
CA ARG A 27 -2.19 9.01 5.14
C ARG A 27 -2.58 9.38 6.58
N SER A 28 -2.74 10.67 6.86
CA SER A 28 -3.30 11.11 8.13
C SER A 28 -4.63 10.38 8.38
N PRO A 29 -4.86 9.86 9.60
CA PRO A 29 -6.07 9.07 9.86
C PRO A 29 -7.37 9.79 9.48
N PRO A 30 -8.35 9.05 8.95
CA PRO A 30 -8.33 7.62 8.66
C PRO A 30 -7.53 7.31 7.39
N ILE A 31 -6.95 6.12 7.32
CA ILE A 31 -6.31 5.65 6.08
C ILE A 31 -7.39 5.13 5.13
N TRP A 32 -7.09 5.17 3.82
CA TRP A 32 -8.04 4.77 2.78
C TRP A 32 -7.69 3.40 2.22
N VAL A 33 -8.72 2.59 1.99
CA VAL A 33 -8.53 1.22 1.48
C VAL A 33 -9.53 0.95 0.36
N ARG A 34 -9.05 0.39 -0.74
CA ARG A 34 -9.88 -0.19 -1.79
C ARG A 34 -9.53 -1.66 -1.94
N LEU A 35 -10.53 -2.50 -1.89
CA LEU A 35 -10.39 -3.95 -1.98
C LEU A 35 -11.11 -4.47 -3.21
N PRO A 36 -10.60 -5.55 -3.86
CA PRO A 36 -11.42 -6.31 -4.78
C PRO A 36 -12.70 -6.73 -4.07
N TYR A 37 -13.83 -6.64 -4.78
CA TYR A 37 -15.11 -6.95 -4.14
C TYR A 37 -15.20 -8.43 -3.80
N LEU A 38 -15.37 -8.72 -2.51
CA LEU A 38 -15.68 -10.04 -2.00
C LEU A 38 -16.66 -9.88 -0.84
N LYS A 39 -17.61 -10.79 -0.76
CA LYS A 39 -18.55 -10.81 0.36
C LYS A 39 -17.78 -11.00 1.66
N GLY A 40 -18.15 -10.22 2.67
CA GLY A 40 -17.51 -10.31 3.99
C GLY A 40 -16.24 -9.47 4.14
N ASN A 41 -15.93 -8.57 3.20
CA ASN A 41 -14.77 -7.70 3.32
C ASN A 41 -14.76 -6.90 4.62
N ARG A 42 -15.92 -6.40 5.06
CA ARG A 42 -16.03 -5.63 6.30
C ARG A 42 -15.49 -6.38 7.51
N GLU A 43 -15.95 -7.59 7.71
CA GLU A 43 -15.52 -8.44 8.83
C GLU A 43 -14.09 -8.91 8.65
N TRP A 44 -13.70 -9.22 7.43
CA TRP A 44 -12.35 -9.69 7.14
C TRP A 44 -11.28 -8.64 7.47
N MET A 45 -11.56 -7.34 7.24
CA MET A 45 -10.60 -6.27 7.54
C MET A 45 -10.37 -6.08 9.04
N ARG A 46 -11.34 -6.41 9.87
CA ARG A 46 -11.31 -6.07 11.29
C ARG A 46 -10.28 -6.89 12.05
N PRO A 47 -9.36 -6.25 12.78
CA PRO A 47 -8.44 -6.98 13.67
C PRO A 47 -9.14 -7.50 14.92
N ASP A 48 -10.20 -6.83 15.35
CA ASP A 48 -10.97 -7.16 16.55
C ASP A 48 -12.45 -6.74 16.36
N ARG A 49 -13.26 -6.98 17.39
CA ARG A 49 -14.69 -6.61 17.34
C ARG A 49 -14.96 -5.19 17.82
N GLY A 50 -13.95 -4.49 18.32
CA GLY A 50 -14.11 -3.18 18.93
C GLY A 50 -14.27 -2.03 17.93
N HIS A 51 -13.79 -2.20 16.70
CA HIS A 51 -13.80 -1.15 15.68
C HIS A 51 -14.40 -1.65 14.39
N GLN A 52 -15.11 -0.75 13.68
CA GLN A 52 -15.72 -1.03 12.39
C GLN A 52 -15.02 -0.21 11.31
N PRO A 53 -14.74 -0.81 10.13
CA PRO A 53 -14.34 -0.01 8.99
C PRO A 53 -15.53 0.81 8.50
N GLU A 54 -15.25 2.03 8.07
CA GLU A 54 -16.24 2.94 7.53
C GLU A 54 -16.25 2.88 6.00
N TRP A 55 -17.42 2.72 5.41
CA TRP A 55 -17.57 2.77 3.96
C TRP A 55 -17.96 4.18 3.52
N ASN A 56 -17.10 4.82 2.72
CA ASN A 56 -17.39 6.13 2.14
C ASN A 56 -17.95 5.90 0.73
N LYS A 57 -19.27 5.93 0.61
CA LYS A 57 -19.95 5.65 -0.65
C LYS A 57 -19.64 6.68 -1.75
N PRO A 58 -19.66 8.00 -1.48
CA PRO A 58 -19.35 8.99 -2.52
C PRO A 58 -17.94 8.83 -3.10
N GLN A 59 -16.97 8.43 -2.29
CA GLN A 59 -15.58 8.27 -2.70
C GLN A 59 -15.21 6.83 -3.04
N ASN A 60 -16.13 5.90 -2.84
CA ASN A 60 -15.97 4.48 -3.15
C ASN A 60 -14.71 3.89 -2.50
N ARG A 61 -14.58 4.09 -1.20
CA ARG A 61 -13.43 3.59 -0.43
C ARG A 61 -13.79 3.25 1.00
N TRP A 62 -13.03 2.35 1.60
CA TRP A 62 -13.07 2.11 3.04
C TRP A 62 -12.19 3.11 3.76
N GLN A 63 -12.56 3.47 4.98
CA GLN A 63 -11.77 4.32 5.87
C GLN A 63 -11.59 3.58 7.19
N VAL A 64 -10.33 3.40 7.60
CA VAL A 64 -10.00 2.57 8.75
C VAL A 64 -8.94 3.26 9.61
N PRO A 65 -8.84 2.88 10.91
CA PRO A 65 -7.79 3.44 11.78
C PRO A 65 -6.38 3.17 11.25
N ALA A 66 -5.50 4.14 11.45
CA ALA A 66 -4.10 4.02 11.02
C ALA A 66 -3.40 2.80 11.66
N SER A 67 -3.79 2.42 12.86
CA SER A 67 -3.21 1.26 13.56
C SER A 67 -3.46 -0.07 12.86
N TRP A 68 -4.41 -0.13 11.93
CA TRP A 68 -4.69 -1.35 11.17
C TRP A 68 -3.73 -1.58 10.02
N PHE A 69 -2.90 -0.60 9.68
CA PHE A 69 -2.11 -0.61 8.44
C PHE A 69 -1.27 -1.86 8.26
N ASN A 70 -0.37 -2.17 9.19
CA ASN A 70 0.55 -3.30 9.05
C ASN A 70 -0.19 -4.63 8.92
N GLN A 71 -1.22 -4.81 9.72
CA GLN A 71 -2.03 -6.02 9.69
C GLN A 71 -2.81 -6.15 8.38
N LEU A 72 -3.35 -5.04 7.86
CA LEU A 72 -4.05 -5.06 6.59
C LEU A 72 -3.13 -5.41 5.42
N VAL A 73 -1.90 -4.90 5.42
CA VAL A 73 -0.93 -5.26 4.39
C VAL A 73 -0.68 -6.77 4.40
N ASP A 74 -0.44 -7.35 5.56
CA ASP A 74 -0.23 -8.79 5.69
C ASP A 74 -1.44 -9.59 5.26
N LYS A 75 -2.64 -9.17 5.66
CA LYS A 75 -3.89 -9.80 5.26
C LYS A 75 -4.11 -9.76 3.74
N CYS A 76 -3.81 -8.62 3.13
CA CYS A 76 -3.95 -8.47 1.69
C CYS A 76 -2.97 -9.36 0.93
N LEU A 77 -1.72 -9.42 1.38
CA LEU A 77 -0.74 -10.33 0.79
C LEU A 77 -1.16 -11.78 0.90
N ASP A 78 -1.67 -12.17 2.05
CA ASP A 78 -2.10 -13.55 2.28
C ASP A 78 -3.32 -13.92 1.43
N ARG A 79 -4.33 -13.07 1.37
CA ARG A 79 -5.61 -13.37 0.70
C ARG A 79 -5.55 -13.15 -0.82
N PHE A 80 -4.91 -12.07 -1.26
CA PHE A 80 -4.93 -11.65 -2.67
C PHE A 80 -3.59 -11.90 -3.38
N GLY A 81 -2.53 -12.18 -2.64
CA GLY A 81 -1.20 -12.42 -3.20
C GLY A 81 -0.43 -11.16 -3.55
N ALA A 82 -1.06 -10.00 -3.54
CA ALA A 82 -0.43 -8.73 -3.84
C ALA A 82 -1.20 -7.59 -3.18
N VAL A 83 -0.54 -6.45 -2.97
CA VAL A 83 -1.15 -5.21 -2.48
C VAL A 83 -0.34 -4.02 -2.96
N TYR A 84 -1.04 -2.96 -3.37
CA TYR A 84 -0.42 -1.67 -3.63
C TYR A 84 -0.47 -0.82 -2.36
N ILE A 85 0.62 -0.13 -2.07
CA ILE A 85 0.70 0.81 -0.96
C ILE A 85 1.02 2.19 -1.51
N ILE A 86 0.18 3.18 -1.18
CA ILE A 86 0.42 4.59 -1.45
C ILE A 86 0.68 5.25 -0.11
N GLU A 87 1.78 6.00 0.02
CA GLU A 87 2.20 6.54 1.31
C GLU A 87 3.10 7.76 1.15
N PRO A 88 3.30 8.55 2.23
CA PRO A 88 4.22 9.68 2.19
C PRO A 88 5.63 9.24 1.79
N HIS A 89 6.30 10.06 1.00
CA HIS A 89 7.66 9.83 0.54
C HIS A 89 8.54 11.01 0.89
N ARG A 90 9.68 10.73 1.50
CA ARG A 90 10.68 11.75 1.85
C ARG A 90 11.97 11.46 1.09
N PRO A 91 12.11 12.01 -0.13
CA PRO A 91 13.25 11.67 -1.00
C PRO A 91 14.61 12.07 -0.42
N MET A 92 14.63 13.05 0.48
CA MET A 92 15.87 13.48 1.13
C MET A 92 16.26 12.63 2.33
N MET A 93 15.38 11.73 2.77
CA MET A 93 15.66 10.83 3.88
C MET A 93 16.47 9.64 3.39
N LYS A 94 17.66 9.47 3.93
CA LYS A 94 18.50 8.31 3.59
C LYS A 94 17.93 7.03 4.19
N CYS A 95 18.07 5.93 3.44
CA CYS A 95 17.71 4.63 3.93
C CYS A 95 18.70 4.21 5.03
N ALA A 96 18.24 4.21 6.29
CA ALA A 96 19.04 3.86 7.45
C ALA A 96 18.94 2.36 7.76
N PRO A 97 19.86 1.81 8.58
CA PRO A 97 19.74 0.42 9.04
C PRO A 97 18.36 0.12 9.64
N ALA A 98 17.75 1.08 10.32
CA ALA A 98 16.40 0.92 10.88
C ALA A 98 15.35 0.58 9.80
N CYS A 99 15.50 1.09 8.56
CA CYS A 99 14.60 0.74 7.47
C CYS A 99 14.75 -0.72 7.07
N ARG A 100 15.98 -1.22 6.99
CA ARG A 100 16.24 -2.64 6.64
C ARG A 100 15.78 -3.58 7.73
N ASP A 101 15.85 -3.14 8.99
CA ASP A 101 15.45 -3.94 10.15
C ASP A 101 13.98 -3.76 10.50
N ALA A 102 13.25 -2.94 9.77
CA ALA A 102 11.85 -2.67 10.04
C ALA A 102 11.00 -3.93 9.90
N LYS A 103 10.15 -4.18 10.90
CA LYS A 103 9.24 -5.34 10.93
C LYS A 103 7.88 -5.03 10.33
N GLY A 104 7.48 -3.77 10.33
CA GLY A 104 6.23 -3.32 9.74
C GLY A 104 6.40 -2.86 8.29
N HIS A 105 5.37 -2.24 7.76
CA HIS A 105 5.33 -1.84 6.35
C HIS A 105 5.40 -0.32 6.13
N ILE A 106 5.63 0.47 7.20
CA ILE A 106 5.74 1.92 7.09
C ILE A 106 7.12 2.29 6.57
N CYS A 107 7.18 2.90 5.39
CA CYS A 107 8.41 3.36 4.78
C CYS A 107 8.19 4.74 4.16
N GLU A 108 9.09 5.70 4.45
CA GLU A 108 9.04 7.05 3.88
C GLU A 108 10.37 7.48 3.28
N CYS A 109 11.38 6.62 3.35
CA CYS A 109 12.73 6.96 2.93
C CYS A 109 12.94 6.87 1.41
N SER A 110 14.11 7.30 0.95
CA SER A 110 14.45 7.37 -0.46
C SER A 110 14.50 6.02 -1.18
N CYS A 111 14.51 4.89 -0.46
CA CYS A 111 14.57 3.57 -1.09
C CYS A 111 13.24 3.16 -1.76
N LEU A 112 12.16 3.93 -1.59
CA LEU A 112 10.83 3.62 -2.11
C LEU A 112 10.34 2.22 -1.70
N GLY A 113 10.74 1.78 -0.52
CA GLY A 113 10.38 0.48 0.01
C GLY A 113 11.29 -0.68 -0.43
N ALA A 114 12.24 -0.44 -1.35
CA ALA A 114 13.10 -1.50 -1.88
C ALA A 114 13.94 -2.18 -0.80
N ASN A 115 14.46 -1.42 0.16
CA ASN A 115 15.27 -1.94 1.26
C ASN A 115 14.50 -2.09 2.56
N HIS A 116 13.22 -1.64 2.60
CA HIS A 116 12.42 -1.64 3.81
C HIS A 116 12.20 -3.06 4.32
N GLY A 117 12.59 -3.30 5.57
CA GLY A 117 12.40 -4.59 6.20
C GLY A 117 13.16 -5.73 5.55
N SER A 118 14.19 -5.46 4.72
CA SER A 118 14.89 -6.48 3.94
C SER A 118 15.50 -7.59 4.80
N ASN A 119 15.82 -7.31 6.06
CA ASN A 119 16.35 -8.30 6.99
C ASN A 119 15.25 -9.17 7.63
N HIS A 120 13.99 -8.86 7.44
CA HIS A 120 12.86 -9.57 8.07
C HIS A 120 11.90 -10.21 7.07
N HIS A 121 11.74 -9.64 5.88
CA HIS A 121 10.77 -10.17 4.91
C HIS A 121 11.39 -11.07 3.85
N ALA A 122 12.71 -11.31 3.90
CA ALA A 122 13.41 -12.09 2.91
C ALA A 122 12.72 -13.42 2.64
N GLY A 123 12.26 -13.61 1.41
CA GLY A 123 11.63 -14.86 0.98
C GLY A 123 10.10 -14.89 1.04
N TRP A 124 9.44 -13.91 1.65
CA TRP A 124 7.99 -14.00 1.73
C TRP A 124 7.22 -13.02 0.83
N TYR A 125 7.78 -11.89 0.49
CA TYR A 125 7.21 -11.03 -0.56
C TYR A 125 8.28 -10.24 -1.30
N ASP A 126 7.92 -9.79 -2.50
CA ASP A 126 8.75 -8.93 -3.34
C ASP A 126 8.17 -7.54 -3.43
N VAL A 127 9.02 -6.54 -3.62
CA VAL A 127 8.63 -5.15 -3.85
C VAL A 127 8.92 -4.80 -5.30
N SER A 128 7.93 -4.24 -6.00
CA SER A 128 8.07 -3.87 -7.41
C SER A 128 7.19 -2.66 -7.73
N GLU A 129 7.25 -2.20 -8.98
CA GLU A 129 6.41 -1.12 -9.50
C GLU A 129 6.41 0.10 -8.58
N THR A 130 7.61 0.50 -8.13
CA THR A 130 7.77 1.65 -7.24
C THR A 130 7.92 2.93 -8.04
N PHE A 131 7.20 3.98 -7.64
CA PHE A 131 7.36 5.32 -8.22
C PHE A 131 6.90 6.37 -7.20
N SER A 132 7.40 7.59 -7.37
CA SER A 132 6.96 8.73 -6.58
C SER A 132 6.13 9.68 -7.44
N PHE A 133 5.27 10.47 -6.78
CA PHE A 133 4.38 11.40 -7.47
C PHE A 133 3.97 12.54 -6.54
N LYS A 134 3.45 13.60 -7.13
CA LYS A 134 2.87 14.73 -6.38
C LYS A 134 1.36 14.54 -6.24
N TYR A 135 0.86 14.77 -5.04
CA TYR A 135 -0.57 14.82 -4.75
C TYR A 135 -0.84 16.12 -3.98
N GLY A 136 -1.34 17.14 -4.69
CA GLY A 136 -1.36 18.49 -4.16
C GLY A 136 0.07 18.96 -3.93
N GLN A 137 0.39 19.37 -2.71
CA GLN A 137 1.74 19.78 -2.33
C GLN A 137 2.54 18.67 -1.66
N SER A 138 1.94 17.51 -1.48
CA SER A 138 2.58 16.38 -0.83
C SER A 138 3.34 15.53 -1.82
N GLU A 139 4.49 15.01 -1.39
CA GLU A 139 5.23 14.00 -2.14
C GLU A 139 4.82 12.62 -1.63
N LEU A 140 4.33 11.79 -2.52
CA LEU A 140 3.89 10.44 -2.19
C LEU A 140 4.67 9.41 -3.02
N MET A 141 4.61 8.17 -2.58
CA MET A 141 5.14 7.04 -3.35
C MET A 141 4.12 5.92 -3.42
N SER A 142 4.20 5.14 -4.48
CA SER A 142 3.44 3.93 -4.66
C SER A 142 4.40 2.76 -4.84
N ARG A 143 4.06 1.62 -4.26
CA ARG A 143 4.81 0.37 -4.44
C ARG A 143 3.85 -0.80 -4.42
N ARG A 144 4.24 -1.88 -5.10
CA ARG A 144 3.49 -3.12 -5.10
C ARG A 144 4.27 -4.19 -4.33
N LEU A 145 3.61 -4.81 -3.37
CA LEU A 145 4.12 -6.00 -2.70
C LEU A 145 3.46 -7.21 -3.31
N THR A 146 4.23 -8.25 -3.58
CA THR A 146 3.73 -9.49 -4.15
C THR A 146 4.25 -10.66 -3.34
N LYS A 147 3.34 -11.49 -2.85
CA LYS A 147 3.68 -12.68 -2.08
C LYS A 147 4.45 -13.68 -2.96
N ARG A 148 5.52 -14.22 -2.41
CA ARG A 148 6.29 -15.27 -3.07
C ARG A 148 5.63 -16.63 -2.94
#